data_05c051012d1acc7d25c96ef42d782a75
#
_entry.id   05c051012d1acc7d25c96ef42d782a75
#
_cell.length_a   1.000
_cell.length_b   1.000
_cell.length_c   1.000
_cell.angle_alpha   90.00
_cell.angle_beta   90.00
_cell.angle_gamma   90.00
#
_symmetry.space_group_name_H-M   'P 1'
#
loop_
_entity.id
_entity.type
_entity.pdbx_description
1 polymer ?
#
loop_
_entity_poly.entity_id
_entity_poly.type
_entity_poly.pdbx_seq_one_letter_code
_entity_poly.pdbx_strand_id
1 'polypeptide(L)'
;YYNYEGKEQDVFETLAQSGVNYIRLRVWNDPYDADGNGYGGGNNDVATAVTLGKRATAYGMKVCVDFHYSDFWADPKRQHAPKAWEGMRTPEKSEALYDFTKESLAELLDAGVDVGMVQVGNEINNGMAGEEDVDTVMDLIASGSRAVREIAKDYGKDIKVAVHYTNIEDYEEVDTRAANLQNAGVDYDLFGLSYYPYWDGTMENMQAVAENIENTYGKDVYIAETSYCYTTEDGDGFANSFAGTEDLVDGYVA
;
A
#
# COMPACT_ATOMS: atom_id res chain seq x y z
N TYR A 1 -8.59 -20.52 10.01
CA TYR A 1 -9.51 -19.40 10.20
C TYR A 1 -10.90 -19.93 10.54
N TYR A 2 -11.76 -19.11 11.17
CA TYR A 2 -13.13 -19.49 11.49
C TYR A 2 -14.09 -18.46 10.88
N ASN A 3 -15.16 -18.95 10.25
CA ASN A 3 -16.20 -18.09 9.69
C ASN A 3 -17.17 -17.61 10.80
N TYR A 4 -18.18 -16.83 10.43
CA TYR A 4 -19.18 -16.29 11.36
C TYR A 4 -20.01 -17.34 12.11
N GLU A 5 -20.07 -18.59 11.60
CA GLU A 5 -20.74 -19.69 12.26
C GLU A 5 -19.80 -20.49 13.19
N GLY A 6 -18.54 -20.05 13.34
CA GLY A 6 -17.52 -20.72 14.14
C GLY A 6 -16.98 -22.02 13.51
N LYS A 7 -17.14 -22.18 12.17
CA LYS A 7 -16.58 -23.31 11.43
C LYS A 7 -15.23 -22.92 10.84
N GLU A 8 -14.30 -23.86 10.85
CA GLU A 8 -13.02 -23.70 10.17
C GLU A 8 -13.25 -23.54 8.66
N GLN A 9 -12.68 -22.49 8.07
CA GLN A 9 -12.87 -22.12 6.68
C GLN A 9 -11.64 -21.38 6.16
N ASP A 10 -11.38 -21.44 4.85
CA ASP A 10 -10.35 -20.63 4.20
C ASP A 10 -10.64 -19.14 4.40
N VAL A 11 -9.60 -18.37 4.72
CA VAL A 11 -9.75 -16.92 4.97
C VAL A 11 -10.25 -16.19 3.73
N PHE A 12 -9.77 -16.52 2.54
CA PHE A 12 -10.19 -15.87 1.29
C PHE A 12 -11.65 -16.18 0.96
N GLU A 13 -12.09 -17.42 1.23
CA GLU A 13 -13.50 -17.79 1.11
C GLU A 13 -14.37 -16.96 2.04
N THR A 14 -13.97 -16.83 3.31
CA THR A 14 -14.72 -16.04 4.30
C THR A 14 -14.78 -14.57 3.92
N LEU A 15 -13.68 -13.98 3.46
CA LEU A 15 -13.62 -12.59 3.01
C LEU A 15 -14.52 -12.36 1.79
N ALA A 16 -14.46 -13.25 0.79
CA ALA A 16 -15.31 -13.15 -0.40
C ALA A 16 -16.81 -13.28 -0.05
N GLN A 17 -17.18 -14.20 0.83
CA GLN A 17 -18.55 -14.34 1.33
C GLN A 17 -19.03 -13.12 2.13
N SER A 18 -18.10 -12.37 2.71
CA SER A 18 -18.38 -11.11 3.41
C SER A 18 -18.47 -9.89 2.48
N GLY A 19 -18.33 -10.11 1.16
CA GLY A 19 -18.43 -9.04 0.16
C GLY A 19 -17.11 -8.34 -0.16
N VAL A 20 -15.98 -8.83 0.37
CA VAL A 20 -14.64 -8.31 0.01
C VAL A 20 -14.36 -8.67 -1.45
N ASN A 21 -13.98 -7.67 -2.24
CA ASN A 21 -13.71 -7.80 -3.67
C ASN A 21 -12.27 -7.44 -4.07
N TYR A 22 -11.47 -6.97 -3.12
CA TYR A 22 -10.05 -6.68 -3.29
C TYR A 22 -9.24 -7.19 -2.09
N ILE A 23 -8.05 -7.71 -2.38
CA ILE A 23 -7.03 -8.04 -1.37
C ILE A 23 -5.79 -7.20 -1.65
N ARG A 24 -5.29 -6.46 -0.66
CA ARG A 24 -4.03 -5.73 -0.73
C ARG A 24 -2.90 -6.63 -0.23
N LEU A 25 -1.92 -6.87 -1.08
CA LEU A 25 -0.75 -7.70 -0.79
C LEU A 25 0.52 -6.86 -0.83
N ARG A 26 1.21 -6.79 0.31
CA ARG A 26 2.54 -6.16 0.39
C ARG A 26 3.56 -6.97 -0.38
N VAL A 27 4.49 -6.28 -1.02
CA VAL A 27 5.64 -6.89 -1.69
C VAL A 27 6.91 -6.18 -1.28
N TRP A 28 7.83 -6.95 -0.70
CA TRP A 28 9.19 -6.56 -0.37
C TRP A 28 10.16 -7.13 -1.40
N ASN A 29 11.31 -6.47 -1.59
CA ASN A 29 12.26 -6.87 -2.63
C ASN A 29 12.94 -8.20 -2.30
N ASP A 30 13.63 -8.27 -1.17
CA ASP A 30 14.33 -9.49 -0.72
C ASP A 30 14.32 -9.56 0.81
N PRO A 31 13.23 -10.07 1.42
CA PRO A 31 13.02 -10.08 2.87
C PRO A 31 13.81 -11.17 3.60
N TYR A 32 15.00 -11.52 3.13
CA TYR A 32 15.80 -12.60 3.68
C TYR A 32 17.23 -12.14 4.03
N ASP A 33 17.81 -12.73 5.08
CA ASP A 33 19.21 -12.57 5.41
C ASP A 33 20.12 -13.41 4.49
N ALA A 34 21.43 -13.33 4.69
CA ALA A 34 22.41 -14.05 3.89
C ALA A 34 22.31 -15.59 4.01
N ASP A 35 21.71 -16.08 5.09
CA ASP A 35 21.49 -17.51 5.34
C ASP A 35 20.12 -17.98 4.82
N GLY A 36 19.33 -17.07 4.23
CA GLY A 36 17.99 -17.34 3.70
C GLY A 36 16.90 -17.34 4.75
N ASN A 37 17.16 -16.84 5.96
CA ASN A 37 16.13 -16.69 6.97
C ASN A 37 15.33 -15.42 6.71
N GLY A 38 14.00 -15.52 6.73
CA GLY A 38 13.13 -14.36 6.60
C GLY A 38 13.25 -13.40 7.78
N TYR A 39 13.15 -12.09 7.50
CA TYR A 39 13.13 -11.06 8.54
C TYR A 39 11.89 -11.07 9.43
N GLY A 40 10.91 -11.90 9.12
CA GLY A 40 9.62 -11.98 9.80
C GLY A 40 8.54 -11.15 9.11
N GLY A 41 7.42 -10.95 9.79
CA GLY A 41 6.30 -10.18 9.21
C GLY A 41 5.61 -10.86 8.01
N GLY A 42 5.83 -12.17 7.79
CA GLY A 42 5.14 -12.97 6.78
C GLY A 42 5.92 -13.21 5.49
N ASN A 43 7.20 -12.85 5.40
CA ASN A 43 8.03 -13.06 4.19
C ASN A 43 7.32 -12.58 2.92
N ASN A 44 6.97 -11.31 2.86
CA ASN A 44 6.14 -10.73 1.79
C ASN A 44 6.95 -10.54 0.49
N ASP A 45 7.51 -11.60 -0.04
CA ASP A 45 8.18 -11.62 -1.35
C ASP A 45 7.18 -11.82 -2.50
N VAL A 46 7.67 -11.72 -3.73
CA VAL A 46 6.86 -11.89 -4.95
C VAL A 46 6.22 -13.28 -4.99
N ALA A 47 6.94 -14.34 -4.64
CA ALA A 47 6.44 -15.71 -4.65
C ALA A 47 5.27 -15.91 -3.67
N THR A 48 5.35 -15.29 -2.49
CA THR A 48 4.26 -15.26 -1.51
C THR A 48 3.06 -14.49 -2.08
N ALA A 49 3.29 -13.33 -2.72
CA ALA A 49 2.24 -12.56 -3.36
C ALA A 49 1.54 -13.34 -4.48
N VAL A 50 2.29 -14.08 -5.31
CA VAL A 50 1.73 -14.99 -6.33
C VAL A 50 0.83 -16.04 -5.69
N THR A 51 1.30 -16.68 -4.62
CA THR A 51 0.54 -17.73 -3.92
C THR A 51 -0.78 -17.19 -3.34
N LEU A 52 -0.72 -16.07 -2.66
CA LEU A 52 -1.90 -15.44 -2.05
C LEU A 52 -2.82 -14.83 -3.12
N GLY A 53 -2.26 -14.20 -4.14
CA GLY A 53 -3.00 -13.59 -5.24
C GLY A 53 -3.81 -14.62 -6.03
N LYS A 54 -3.25 -15.79 -6.30
CA LYS A 54 -3.98 -16.90 -6.92
C LYS A 54 -5.17 -17.35 -6.09
N ARG A 55 -5.01 -17.44 -4.77
CA ARG A 55 -6.11 -17.79 -3.85
C ARG A 55 -7.19 -16.73 -3.85
N ALA A 56 -6.84 -15.44 -3.79
CA ALA A 56 -7.78 -14.33 -3.86
C ALA A 56 -8.57 -14.37 -5.19
N THR A 57 -7.87 -14.52 -6.31
CA THR A 57 -8.46 -14.60 -7.65
C THR A 57 -9.41 -15.80 -7.79
N ALA A 58 -9.09 -16.95 -7.19
CA ALA A 58 -9.97 -18.13 -7.22
C ALA A 58 -11.33 -17.89 -6.56
N TYR A 59 -11.43 -16.96 -5.63
CA TYR A 59 -12.68 -16.51 -5.00
C TYR A 59 -13.25 -15.23 -5.62
N GLY A 60 -12.76 -14.81 -6.79
CA GLY A 60 -13.27 -13.66 -7.55
C GLY A 60 -12.85 -12.30 -7.02
N MET A 61 -11.85 -12.24 -6.14
CA MET A 61 -11.29 -10.99 -5.64
C MET A 61 -10.12 -10.54 -6.53
N LYS A 62 -10.02 -9.25 -6.78
CA LYS A 62 -8.86 -8.63 -7.40
C LYS A 62 -7.75 -8.40 -6.37
N VAL A 63 -6.54 -8.17 -6.88
CA VAL A 63 -5.37 -7.89 -6.06
C VAL A 63 -4.90 -6.46 -6.26
N CYS A 64 -4.67 -5.75 -5.16
CA CYS A 64 -3.83 -4.57 -5.08
C CYS A 64 -2.44 -5.02 -4.67
N VAL A 65 -1.45 -4.83 -5.52
CA VAL A 65 -0.04 -5.11 -5.22
C VAL A 65 0.58 -3.86 -4.61
N ASP A 66 1.00 -3.95 -3.35
CA ASP A 66 1.58 -2.85 -2.60
C ASP A 66 3.10 -3.02 -2.52
N PHE A 67 3.82 -2.33 -3.40
CA PHE A 67 5.27 -2.34 -3.42
C PHE A 67 5.85 -1.38 -2.37
N HIS A 68 6.59 -1.93 -1.40
CA HIS A 68 7.30 -1.13 -0.41
C HIS A 68 8.63 -0.57 -0.93
N TYR A 69 9.21 -1.18 -1.98
CA TYR A 69 10.55 -0.89 -2.49
C TYR A 69 11.60 -0.84 -1.37
N SER A 70 11.52 -1.84 -0.53
CA SER A 70 12.37 -2.12 0.62
C SER A 70 12.41 -3.62 0.84
N ASP A 71 13.37 -4.12 1.62
CA ASP A 71 13.45 -5.54 2.01
C ASP A 71 12.58 -5.86 3.23
N PHE A 72 11.96 -4.84 3.83
CA PHE A 72 11.08 -4.97 4.99
C PHE A 72 10.03 -3.86 5.00
N TRP A 73 9.38 -3.63 6.13
CA TRP A 73 8.40 -2.58 6.31
C TRP A 73 8.94 -1.21 5.89
N ALA A 74 8.22 -0.54 4.99
CA ALA A 74 8.37 0.88 4.71
C ALA A 74 7.25 1.65 5.40
N ASP A 75 7.60 2.71 6.09
CA ASP A 75 6.68 3.66 6.75
C ASP A 75 7.34 5.06 6.74
N PRO A 76 6.69 6.15 7.20
CA PRO A 76 7.26 7.50 7.14
C PRO A 76 8.62 7.66 7.84
N LYS A 77 8.99 6.74 8.74
CA LYS A 77 10.27 6.76 9.46
C LYS A 77 11.27 5.74 8.92
N ARG A 78 10.86 4.86 8.03
CA ARG A 78 11.65 3.74 7.53
C ARG A 78 11.44 3.54 6.04
N GLN A 79 12.10 4.36 5.24
CA GLN A 79 12.10 4.25 3.77
C GLN A 79 13.46 3.73 3.28
N HIS A 80 13.90 2.59 3.84
CA HIS A 80 15.21 2.02 3.49
C HIS A 80 15.21 1.44 2.08
N ALA A 81 16.27 1.73 1.33
CA ALA A 81 16.48 1.06 0.05
C ALA A 81 16.62 -0.46 0.25
N PRO A 82 16.18 -1.28 -0.71
CA PRO A 82 16.58 -2.68 -0.77
C PRO A 82 18.10 -2.81 -0.73
N LYS A 83 18.63 -3.83 -0.05
CA LYS A 83 20.08 -4.08 0.02
C LYS A 83 20.73 -4.18 -1.36
N ALA A 84 20.01 -4.70 -2.35
CA ALA A 84 20.49 -4.77 -3.73
C ALA A 84 20.64 -3.39 -4.40
N TRP A 85 20.00 -2.35 -3.86
CA TRP A 85 20.04 -0.98 -4.42
C TRP A 85 20.90 -0.03 -3.59
N GLU A 86 21.53 -0.52 -2.52
CA GLU A 86 22.45 0.29 -1.71
C GLU A 86 23.60 0.83 -2.55
N GLY A 87 23.86 2.12 -2.42
CA GLY A 87 24.93 2.81 -3.15
C GLY A 87 24.65 3.08 -4.64
N MET A 88 23.50 2.69 -5.16
CA MET A 88 23.07 3.10 -6.51
C MET A 88 22.81 4.60 -6.56
N ARG A 89 23.17 5.23 -7.68
CA ARG A 89 22.77 6.60 -7.97
C ARG A 89 21.29 6.62 -8.36
N THR A 90 20.65 7.76 -8.22
CA THR A 90 19.20 7.91 -8.54
C THR A 90 18.77 7.31 -9.89
N PRO A 91 19.46 7.54 -11.03
CA PRO A 91 19.04 6.95 -12.29
C PRO A 91 19.14 5.42 -12.31
N GLU A 92 20.13 4.85 -11.65
CA GLU A 92 20.32 3.39 -11.53
C GLU A 92 19.22 2.78 -10.64
N LYS A 93 18.89 3.45 -9.55
CA LYS A 93 17.81 3.06 -8.64
C LYS A 93 16.44 3.14 -9.32
N SER A 94 16.20 4.20 -10.09
CA SER A 94 14.97 4.38 -10.89
C SER A 94 14.76 3.25 -11.89
N GLU A 95 15.83 2.82 -12.57
CA GLU A 95 15.78 1.67 -13.47
C GLU A 95 15.56 0.35 -12.74
N ALA A 96 16.27 0.13 -11.61
CA ALA A 96 16.09 -1.06 -10.79
C ALA A 96 14.66 -1.16 -10.23
N LEU A 97 14.06 -0.04 -9.83
CA LEU A 97 12.67 0.03 -9.39
C LEU A 97 11.69 -0.31 -10.53
N TYR A 98 11.93 0.24 -11.71
CA TYR A 98 11.14 -0.07 -12.90
C TYR A 98 11.20 -1.56 -13.22
N ASP A 99 12.41 -2.14 -13.30
CA ASP A 99 12.62 -3.55 -13.62
C ASP A 99 11.95 -4.45 -12.59
N PHE A 100 12.17 -4.21 -11.28
CA PHE A 100 11.56 -4.98 -10.21
C PHE A 100 10.03 -4.94 -10.28
N THR A 101 9.44 -3.77 -10.53
CA THR A 101 7.99 -3.62 -10.66
C THR A 101 7.47 -4.42 -11.85
N LYS A 102 8.11 -4.29 -12.99
CA LYS A 102 7.68 -4.94 -14.24
C LYS A 102 7.81 -6.47 -14.16
N GLU A 103 8.94 -6.96 -13.65
CA GLU A 103 9.20 -8.40 -13.51
C GLU A 103 8.25 -9.04 -12.50
N SER A 104 8.04 -8.41 -11.35
CA SER A 104 7.11 -8.90 -10.33
C SER A 104 5.68 -8.95 -10.82
N LEU A 105 5.22 -7.93 -11.53
CA LEU A 105 3.88 -7.91 -12.12
C LEU A 105 3.73 -8.94 -13.24
N ALA A 106 4.76 -9.15 -14.06
CA ALA A 106 4.75 -10.21 -15.06
C ALA A 106 4.58 -11.59 -14.41
N GLU A 107 5.31 -11.89 -13.33
CA GLU A 107 5.19 -13.14 -12.59
C GLU A 107 3.77 -13.36 -12.03
N LEU A 108 3.17 -12.32 -11.43
CA LEU A 108 1.80 -12.36 -10.94
C LEU A 108 0.78 -12.62 -12.06
N LEU A 109 0.88 -11.88 -13.16
CA LEU A 109 -0.05 -11.97 -14.30
C LEU A 109 0.09 -13.31 -15.02
N ASP A 110 1.31 -13.80 -15.24
CA ASP A 110 1.57 -15.12 -15.84
C ASP A 110 1.04 -16.27 -14.96
N ALA A 111 1.05 -16.09 -13.64
CA ALA A 111 0.44 -17.03 -12.70
C ALA A 111 -1.10 -16.97 -12.67
N GLY A 112 -1.71 -16.04 -13.40
CA GLY A 112 -3.16 -15.87 -13.51
C GLY A 112 -3.78 -15.07 -12.36
N VAL A 113 -2.99 -14.26 -11.63
CA VAL A 113 -3.52 -13.36 -10.60
C VAL A 113 -4.27 -12.19 -11.25
N ASP A 114 -5.47 -11.90 -10.76
CA ASP A 114 -6.27 -10.75 -11.24
C ASP A 114 -5.82 -9.46 -10.56
N VAL A 115 -4.69 -8.91 -11.05
CA VAL A 115 -4.16 -7.64 -10.57
C VAL A 115 -5.02 -6.50 -11.11
N GLY A 116 -5.66 -5.75 -10.23
CA GLY A 116 -6.49 -4.60 -10.58
C GLY A 116 -5.92 -3.25 -10.16
N MET A 117 -4.96 -3.25 -9.25
CA MET A 117 -4.32 -2.04 -8.74
C MET A 117 -2.87 -2.34 -8.34
N VAL A 118 -2.00 -1.35 -8.51
CA VAL A 118 -0.63 -1.36 -7.99
C VAL A 118 -0.39 -0.08 -7.22
N GLN A 119 0.02 -0.24 -5.97
CA GLN A 119 0.47 0.86 -5.13
C GLN A 119 1.98 1.01 -5.26
N VAL A 120 2.41 2.17 -5.71
CA VAL A 120 3.81 2.53 -5.94
C VAL A 120 4.37 3.23 -4.70
N GLY A 121 4.96 2.46 -3.81
CA GLY A 121 5.44 2.90 -2.49
C GLY A 121 4.39 2.83 -1.40
N ASN A 122 4.83 2.66 -0.15
CA ASN A 122 3.98 2.62 1.03
C ASN A 122 4.31 3.76 1.98
N GLU A 123 3.31 4.58 2.32
CA GLU A 123 3.44 5.73 3.24
C GLU A 123 4.68 6.59 2.95
N ILE A 124 4.81 7.01 1.71
CA ILE A 124 5.99 7.69 1.15
C ILE A 124 6.12 9.16 1.57
N ASN A 125 5.62 9.49 2.74
CA ASN A 125 5.58 10.85 3.29
C ASN A 125 6.94 11.54 3.31
N ASN A 126 7.99 10.84 3.73
CA ASN A 126 9.31 11.39 3.97
C ASN A 126 10.40 10.78 3.07
N GLY A 127 10.00 10.03 2.05
CA GLY A 127 10.94 9.42 1.15
C GLY A 127 10.45 8.12 0.53
N MET A 128 11.28 7.50 -0.31
CA MET A 128 11.01 6.22 -0.96
C MET A 128 12.33 5.54 -1.35
N ALA A 129 12.46 4.26 -1.06
CA ALA A 129 13.63 3.47 -1.43
C ALA A 129 14.99 4.11 -1.02
N GLY A 130 15.04 4.73 0.15
CA GLY A 130 16.24 5.39 0.69
C GLY A 130 16.51 6.80 0.16
N GLU A 131 15.62 7.38 -0.63
CA GLU A 131 15.70 8.75 -1.12
C GLU A 131 14.71 9.65 -0.36
N GLU A 132 15.15 10.86 0.01
CA GLU A 132 14.36 11.84 0.75
C GLU A 132 14.15 13.14 -0.05
N ASP A 133 14.93 13.36 -1.10
CA ASP A 133 14.78 14.50 -1.98
C ASP A 133 13.49 14.39 -2.79
N VAL A 134 12.65 15.42 -2.76
CA VAL A 134 11.30 15.41 -3.36
C VAL A 134 11.34 15.11 -4.85
N ASP A 135 12.22 15.76 -5.60
CA ASP A 135 12.30 15.57 -7.06
C ASP A 135 12.73 14.13 -7.37
N THR A 136 13.68 13.61 -6.61
CA THR A 136 14.13 12.21 -6.71
C THR A 136 13.00 11.22 -6.41
N VAL A 137 12.22 11.46 -5.36
CA VAL A 137 11.07 10.61 -5.01
C VAL A 137 10.01 10.64 -6.12
N MET A 138 9.73 11.83 -6.70
CA MET A 138 8.81 11.95 -7.85
C MET A 138 9.29 11.14 -9.07
N ASP A 139 10.60 11.16 -9.35
CA ASP A 139 11.20 10.36 -10.43
C ASP A 139 11.04 8.84 -10.18
N LEU A 140 11.21 8.40 -8.94
CA LEU A 140 11.01 6.99 -8.56
C LEU A 140 9.55 6.57 -8.72
N ILE A 141 8.59 7.39 -8.26
CA ILE A 141 7.17 7.12 -8.43
C ILE A 141 6.79 7.07 -9.92
N ALA A 142 7.28 8.03 -10.71
CA ALA A 142 7.04 8.05 -12.15
C ALA A 142 7.60 6.80 -12.85
N SER A 143 8.74 6.30 -12.39
CA SER A 143 9.36 5.07 -12.92
C SER A 143 8.53 3.83 -12.61
N GLY A 144 8.05 3.69 -11.38
CA GLY A 144 7.12 2.62 -11.00
C GLY A 144 5.80 2.67 -11.75
N SER A 145 5.21 3.87 -11.87
CA SER A 145 4.00 4.07 -12.66
C SER A 145 4.19 3.66 -14.13
N ARG A 146 5.28 4.08 -14.74
CA ARG A 146 5.62 3.69 -16.13
C ARG A 146 5.68 2.18 -16.27
N ALA A 147 6.33 1.47 -15.35
CA ALA A 147 6.39 0.00 -15.36
C ALA A 147 4.99 -0.62 -15.32
N VAL A 148 4.11 -0.12 -14.44
CA VAL A 148 2.72 -0.59 -14.34
C VAL A 148 1.95 -0.33 -15.64
N ARG A 149 2.04 0.87 -16.22
CA ARG A 149 1.35 1.19 -17.47
C ARG A 149 1.81 0.33 -18.64
N GLU A 150 3.11 0.08 -18.75
CA GLU A 150 3.65 -0.76 -19.81
C GLU A 150 3.21 -2.22 -19.67
N ILE A 151 3.34 -2.81 -18.48
CA ILE A 151 2.92 -4.19 -18.27
C ILE A 151 1.41 -4.36 -18.44
N ALA A 152 0.60 -3.41 -17.96
CA ALA A 152 -0.84 -3.41 -18.17
C ALA A 152 -1.20 -3.42 -19.66
N LYS A 153 -0.51 -2.62 -20.46
CA LYS A 153 -0.67 -2.59 -21.92
C LYS A 153 -0.27 -3.91 -22.57
N ASP A 154 0.89 -4.46 -22.18
CA ASP A 154 1.44 -5.70 -22.75
C ASP A 154 0.50 -6.90 -22.51
N TYR A 155 -0.16 -6.93 -21.35
CA TYR A 155 -1.13 -7.97 -20.97
C TYR A 155 -2.60 -7.63 -21.32
N GLY A 156 -2.87 -6.44 -21.87
CA GLY A 156 -4.23 -6.00 -22.18
C GLY A 156 -5.12 -5.88 -20.95
N LYS A 157 -4.56 -5.44 -19.82
CA LYS A 157 -5.24 -5.29 -18.53
C LYS A 157 -5.49 -3.82 -18.20
N ASP A 158 -6.56 -3.55 -17.46
CA ASP A 158 -6.79 -2.25 -16.81
C ASP A 158 -6.30 -2.34 -15.35
N ILE A 159 -5.08 -1.84 -15.12
CA ILE A 159 -4.43 -1.82 -13.81
C ILE A 159 -4.30 -0.36 -13.36
N LYS A 160 -4.93 -0.03 -12.23
CA LYS A 160 -4.83 1.29 -11.64
C LYS A 160 -3.49 1.49 -10.94
N VAL A 161 -2.93 2.68 -11.07
CA VAL A 161 -1.74 3.12 -10.32
C VAL A 161 -2.19 3.94 -9.13
N ALA A 162 -1.73 3.56 -7.94
CA ALA A 162 -1.98 4.27 -6.70
C ALA A 162 -0.67 4.77 -6.08
N VAL A 163 -0.74 5.92 -5.41
CA VAL A 163 0.27 6.42 -4.46
C VAL A 163 -0.31 6.36 -3.05
N HIS A 164 0.53 6.34 -2.01
CA HIS A 164 0.04 6.17 -0.64
C HIS A 164 0.77 7.05 0.37
N TYR A 165 -0.02 7.83 1.12
CA TYR A 165 0.42 8.72 2.17
C TYR A 165 -0.36 8.52 3.46
N THR A 166 0.22 8.90 4.59
CA THR A 166 -0.41 8.91 5.92
C THR A 166 -0.27 10.30 6.56
N ASN A 167 -0.58 10.45 7.84
CA ASN A 167 -0.58 11.71 8.60
C ASN A 167 -1.51 12.75 7.98
N ILE A 168 -2.73 12.32 7.71
CA ILE A 168 -3.72 13.14 6.99
C ILE A 168 -4.38 14.20 7.87
N GLU A 169 -4.09 14.23 9.16
CA GLU A 169 -4.45 15.31 10.07
C GLU A 169 -3.81 16.65 9.67
N ASP A 170 -2.67 16.62 8.98
CA ASP A 170 -2.05 17.80 8.38
C ASP A 170 -2.51 17.99 6.92
N TYR A 171 -3.65 18.64 6.78
CA TYR A 171 -4.27 18.92 5.49
C TYR A 171 -3.32 19.64 4.51
N GLU A 172 -2.56 20.64 5.00
CA GLU A 172 -1.69 21.45 4.12
C GLU A 172 -0.50 20.62 3.63
N GLU A 173 -0.02 19.69 4.45
CA GLU A 173 1.05 18.79 4.04
C GLU A 173 0.57 17.80 2.98
N VAL A 174 -0.64 17.23 3.13
CA VAL A 174 -1.23 16.35 2.11
C VAL A 174 -1.45 17.08 0.80
N ASP A 175 -1.97 18.32 0.85
CA ASP A 175 -2.13 19.17 -0.33
C ASP A 175 -0.79 19.43 -1.04
N THR A 176 0.25 19.73 -0.28
CA THR A 176 1.62 19.92 -0.81
C THR A 176 2.12 18.66 -1.54
N ARG A 177 1.88 17.47 -1.00
CA ARG A 177 2.26 16.20 -1.65
C ARG A 177 1.52 15.97 -2.95
N ALA A 178 0.23 16.24 -2.97
CA ALA A 178 -0.57 16.14 -4.19
C ALA A 178 -0.11 17.15 -5.24
N ALA A 179 0.22 18.38 -4.82
CA ALA A 179 0.79 19.40 -5.70
C ALA A 179 2.15 18.97 -6.28
N ASN A 180 3.02 18.33 -5.49
CA ASN A 180 4.31 17.82 -5.97
C ASN A 180 4.14 16.75 -7.04
N LEU A 181 3.22 15.81 -6.85
CA LEU A 181 2.88 14.79 -7.86
C LEU A 181 2.37 15.42 -9.16
N GLN A 182 1.48 16.41 -9.05
CA GLN A 182 0.94 17.14 -10.21
C GLN A 182 2.02 17.92 -10.94
N ASN A 183 2.85 18.67 -10.22
CA ASN A 183 3.92 19.49 -10.79
C ASN A 183 4.99 18.65 -11.49
N ALA A 184 5.30 17.48 -10.96
CA ALA A 184 6.21 16.51 -11.56
C ALA A 184 5.56 15.73 -12.73
N GLY A 185 4.25 15.87 -12.93
CA GLY A 185 3.53 15.17 -14.00
C GLY A 185 3.46 13.66 -13.80
N VAL A 186 3.45 13.19 -12.54
CA VAL A 186 3.34 11.76 -12.23
C VAL A 186 1.99 11.23 -12.72
N ASP A 187 2.03 10.15 -13.50
CA ASP A 187 0.84 9.48 -13.99
C ASP A 187 0.35 8.46 -12.94
N TYR A 188 -0.71 8.81 -12.22
CA TYR A 188 -1.39 7.93 -11.28
C TYR A 188 -2.91 8.14 -11.32
N ASP A 189 -3.68 7.16 -10.85
CA ASP A 189 -5.14 7.19 -10.83
C ASP A 189 -5.68 7.50 -9.43
N LEU A 190 -5.08 6.91 -8.40
CA LEU A 190 -5.62 6.85 -7.05
C LEU A 190 -4.65 7.43 -6.02
N PHE A 191 -5.20 8.25 -5.13
CA PHE A 191 -4.49 8.77 -3.97
C PHE A 191 -4.90 7.97 -2.73
N GLY A 192 -4.01 7.14 -2.20
CA GLY A 192 -4.23 6.30 -1.03
C GLY A 192 -3.91 7.04 0.25
N LEU A 193 -4.77 6.84 1.25
CA LEU A 193 -4.62 7.40 2.57
C LEU A 193 -4.60 6.30 3.62
N SER A 194 -3.68 6.37 4.59
CA SER A 194 -3.89 5.74 5.89
C SER A 194 -4.79 6.64 6.72
N TYR A 195 -5.86 6.09 7.26
CA TYR A 195 -6.75 6.79 8.16
C TYR A 195 -7.01 5.96 9.41
N TYR A 196 -6.41 6.36 10.49
CA TYR A 196 -6.61 5.77 11.81
C TYR A 196 -7.26 6.81 12.71
N PRO A 197 -8.53 6.68 13.10
CA PRO A 197 -9.27 7.68 13.88
C PRO A 197 -8.60 8.09 15.20
N TYR A 198 -7.62 7.32 15.65
CA TYR A 198 -6.90 7.55 16.91
C TYR A 198 -5.91 8.71 16.83
N TRP A 199 -5.34 8.99 15.64
CA TRP A 199 -4.29 10.01 15.46
C TRP A 199 -4.38 10.79 14.16
N ASP A 200 -5.17 10.33 13.17
CA ASP A 200 -5.28 11.00 11.86
C ASP A 200 -6.42 12.03 11.78
N GLY A 201 -6.93 12.46 12.94
CA GLY A 201 -7.98 13.46 13.01
C GLY A 201 -9.39 12.90 12.83
N THR A 202 -10.36 13.80 12.63
CA THR A 202 -11.76 13.43 12.52
C THR A 202 -12.13 12.93 11.13
N MET A 203 -13.29 12.28 11.01
CA MET A 203 -13.84 11.89 9.70
C MET A 203 -14.10 13.12 8.80
N GLU A 204 -14.48 14.25 9.38
CA GLU A 204 -14.66 15.50 8.65
C GLU A 204 -13.33 16.00 8.06
N ASN A 205 -12.22 15.85 8.78
CA ASN A 205 -10.89 16.16 8.27
C ASN A 205 -10.52 15.23 7.11
N MET A 206 -10.70 13.93 7.29
CA MET A 206 -10.45 12.94 6.24
C MET A 206 -11.29 13.23 4.99
N GLN A 207 -12.57 13.57 5.18
CA GLN A 207 -13.45 13.94 4.07
C GLN A 207 -12.96 15.21 3.37
N ALA A 208 -12.55 16.24 4.12
CA ALA A 208 -12.03 17.47 3.53
C ALA A 208 -10.75 17.24 2.70
N VAL A 209 -9.85 16.37 3.18
CA VAL A 209 -8.67 15.93 2.43
C VAL A 209 -9.07 15.23 1.13
N ALA A 210 -9.98 14.27 1.22
CA ALA A 210 -10.45 13.51 0.04
C ALA A 210 -11.11 14.45 -0.99
N GLU A 211 -12.01 15.32 -0.57
CA GLU A 211 -12.68 16.31 -1.43
C GLU A 211 -11.66 17.25 -2.11
N ASN A 212 -10.60 17.65 -1.41
CA ASN A 212 -9.54 18.46 -2.03
C ASN A 212 -8.79 17.70 -3.11
N ILE A 213 -8.41 16.45 -2.83
CA ILE A 213 -7.70 15.61 -3.82
C ILE A 213 -8.58 15.39 -5.06
N GLU A 214 -9.85 15.10 -4.89
CA GLU A 214 -10.78 14.88 -5.99
C GLU A 214 -11.04 16.16 -6.80
N ASN A 215 -11.34 17.28 -6.13
CA ASN A 215 -11.76 18.51 -6.79
C ASN A 215 -10.59 19.33 -7.36
N THR A 216 -9.43 19.33 -6.70
CA THR A 216 -8.27 20.14 -7.09
C THR A 216 -7.34 19.38 -8.04
N TYR A 217 -7.13 18.10 -7.81
CA TYR A 217 -6.18 17.29 -8.55
C TYR A 217 -6.84 16.27 -9.50
N GLY A 218 -8.16 16.09 -9.39
CA GLY A 218 -8.93 15.18 -10.26
C GLY A 218 -8.54 13.72 -10.08
N LYS A 219 -8.18 13.32 -8.86
CA LYS A 219 -7.77 11.95 -8.53
C LYS A 219 -8.78 11.31 -7.60
N ASP A 220 -9.09 10.04 -7.85
CA ASP A 220 -9.92 9.28 -6.93
C ASP A 220 -9.13 8.99 -5.64
N VAL A 221 -9.83 8.95 -4.50
CA VAL A 221 -9.25 8.66 -3.19
C VAL A 221 -9.70 7.28 -2.71
N TYR A 222 -8.81 6.54 -2.07
CA TYR A 222 -9.16 5.33 -1.35
C TYR A 222 -8.45 5.27 0.00
N ILE A 223 -9.08 4.65 0.98
CA ILE A 223 -8.45 4.38 2.27
C ILE A 223 -7.68 3.06 2.13
N ALA A 224 -6.35 3.18 2.08
CA ALA A 224 -5.44 2.06 1.93
C ALA A 224 -5.30 1.27 3.23
N GLU A 225 -5.31 1.97 4.36
CA GLU A 225 -5.18 1.41 5.70
C GLU A 225 -6.13 2.08 6.67
N THR A 226 -6.74 1.29 7.53
CA THR A 226 -7.51 1.77 8.67
C THR A 226 -7.63 0.66 9.71
N SER A 227 -7.88 1.05 10.95
CA SER A 227 -8.34 0.14 11.99
C SER A 227 -9.23 0.88 12.98
N TYR A 228 -10.07 0.12 13.65
CA TYR A 228 -10.89 0.62 14.74
C TYR A 228 -10.95 -0.45 15.83
N CYS A 229 -10.79 -0.04 17.10
CA CYS A 229 -10.85 -0.98 18.21
C CYS A 229 -12.31 -1.40 18.46
N TYR A 230 -12.53 -2.68 18.69
CA TYR A 230 -13.84 -3.22 19.12
C TYR A 230 -13.90 -3.47 20.63
N THR A 231 -12.81 -3.21 21.36
CA THR A 231 -12.66 -3.37 22.81
C THR A 231 -11.57 -2.44 23.31
N THR A 232 -11.64 -2.07 24.60
CA THR A 232 -10.58 -1.34 25.30
C THR A 232 -9.46 -2.26 25.81
N GLU A 233 -9.60 -3.58 25.64
CA GLU A 233 -8.55 -4.52 26.01
C GLU A 233 -7.39 -4.43 25.02
N ASP A 234 -6.21 -4.11 25.55
CA ASP A 234 -4.98 -4.05 24.77
C ASP A 234 -4.47 -5.46 24.47
N GLY A 235 -4.65 -5.90 23.23
CA GLY A 235 -4.22 -7.22 22.77
C GLY A 235 -2.87 -7.24 22.06
N ASP A 236 -2.29 -6.08 21.74
CA ASP A 236 -1.06 -5.98 20.93
C ASP A 236 0.15 -5.40 21.67
N GLY A 237 -0.02 -4.95 22.91
CA GLY A 237 1.03 -4.39 23.76
C GLY A 237 1.37 -2.92 23.46
N PHE A 238 0.58 -2.24 22.62
CA PHE A 238 0.68 -0.80 22.37
C PHE A 238 -0.21 0.02 23.30
N ALA A 239 -0.19 -0.31 24.58
CA ALA A 239 -1.10 0.12 25.64
C ALA A 239 -1.44 1.61 25.72
N ASN A 240 -0.76 2.45 24.99
CA ASN A 240 -0.89 3.91 25.11
C ASN A 240 -1.56 4.56 23.93
N SER A 241 -1.87 3.79 22.91
CA SER A 241 -2.30 4.34 21.64
C SER A 241 -3.73 4.84 21.66
N PHE A 242 -4.47 4.57 22.75
CA PHE A 242 -5.92 4.74 22.74
C PHE A 242 -6.48 5.44 23.98
N ALA A 243 -5.75 6.39 24.53
CA ALA A 243 -6.32 7.26 25.57
C ALA A 243 -7.56 7.96 25.02
N GLY A 244 -8.74 7.59 25.54
CA GLY A 244 -10.04 8.08 25.04
C GLY A 244 -10.78 7.16 24.08
N THR A 245 -10.30 5.94 23.84
CA THR A 245 -10.97 4.95 22.98
C THR A 245 -12.29 4.41 23.53
N GLU A 246 -12.58 4.60 24.81
CA GLU A 246 -13.88 4.24 25.38
C GLU A 246 -15.02 4.90 24.59
N ASP A 247 -14.89 6.19 24.29
CA ASP A 247 -15.87 6.92 23.47
C ASP A 247 -15.92 6.43 22.02
N LEU A 248 -14.79 5.98 21.48
CA LEU A 248 -14.70 5.44 20.12
C LEU A 248 -15.35 4.05 20.02
N VAL A 249 -15.16 3.20 21.03
CA VAL A 249 -15.80 1.87 21.08
C VAL A 249 -17.32 2.01 21.19
N ASP A 250 -17.81 2.91 22.03
CA ASP A 250 -19.24 3.19 22.19
C ASP A 250 -19.85 3.72 20.88
N GLY A 251 -19.14 4.55 20.15
CA GLY A 251 -19.56 5.05 18.84
C GLY A 251 -19.63 3.96 17.74
N TYR A 252 -18.85 2.90 17.87
CA TYR A 252 -18.87 1.77 16.93
C TYR A 252 -20.04 0.81 17.12
N VAL A 253 -20.55 0.71 18.34
CA VAL A 253 -21.63 -0.22 18.70
C VAL A 253 -23.02 0.43 18.54
N ALA A 254 -23.07 1.73 18.31
CA ALA A 254 -24.31 2.50 18.09
C ALA A 254 -24.72 2.55 16.61
#